data_fb426599b943ab90215aa3407062f13b
#
_entry.id   fb426599b943ab90215aa3407062f13b
#
_cell.length_a   1.000
_cell.length_b   1.000
_cell.length_c   1.000
_cell.angle_alpha   90.00
_cell.angle_beta   90.00
_cell.angle_gamma   90.00
#
_symmetry.space_group_name_H-M   'P 1'
#
loop_
_entity.id
_entity.type
_entity.pdbx_description
1 polymer ?
#
loop_
_entity_poly.entity_id
_entity_poly.type
_entity_poly.pdbx_seq_one_letter_code
_entity_poly.pdbx_strand_id
1 'polypeptide(L)'
;MQIRLESSWLTLLEDQFEQPYFKKIKELLLNEKKSATVYPPSARIFAALDFCPISETKVIIIGQDPYHNPGQAHGLSFSVPFGVM
;
A
#
# COMPACT_ATOMS: atom_id res chain seq x y z
N MET A 1 13.26 -4.33 -0.12
CA MET A 1 12.24 -3.48 0.53
C MET A 1 11.78 -4.16 1.80
N GLN A 2 11.87 -3.46 2.91
CA GLN A 2 11.40 -3.97 4.19
C GLN A 2 9.91 -3.65 4.35
N ILE A 3 9.13 -4.65 4.79
CA ILE A 3 7.70 -4.48 5.00
C ILE A 3 7.49 -3.90 6.40
N ARG A 4 6.88 -2.71 6.46
CA ARG A 4 6.45 -2.07 7.70
C ARG A 4 4.94 -1.96 7.68
N LEU A 5 4.31 -2.59 8.65
CA LEU A 5 2.87 -2.73 8.68
C LEU A 5 2.38 -2.82 10.12
N GLU A 6 1.17 -2.35 10.38
CA GLU A 6 0.56 -2.49 11.71
C GLU A 6 0.59 -3.96 12.13
N SER A 7 0.91 -4.21 13.42
CA SER A 7 1.29 -5.55 13.87
C SER A 7 0.21 -6.62 13.71
N SER A 8 -1.07 -6.30 13.87
CA SER A 8 -2.13 -7.29 13.71
C SER A 8 -2.25 -7.77 12.26
N TRP A 9 -2.10 -6.85 11.30
CA TRP A 9 -2.08 -7.19 9.89
C TRP A 9 -0.82 -7.94 9.51
N LEU A 10 0.33 -7.52 10.05
CA LEU A 10 1.60 -8.18 9.78
C LEU A 10 1.56 -9.64 10.18
N THR A 11 1.06 -9.93 11.37
CA THR A 11 0.93 -11.31 11.87
C THR A 11 0.06 -12.15 10.96
N LEU A 12 -1.05 -11.60 10.50
CA LEU A 12 -1.97 -12.32 9.62
C LEU A 12 -1.40 -12.55 8.22
N LEU A 13 -0.68 -11.57 7.69
CA LEU A 13 -0.26 -11.56 6.29
C LEU A 13 1.19 -11.98 6.05
N GLU A 14 1.98 -12.20 7.11
CA GLU A 14 3.42 -12.44 6.93
C GLU A 14 3.73 -13.64 6.02
N ASP A 15 2.90 -14.68 6.05
CA ASP A 15 3.07 -15.84 5.15
C ASP A 15 2.91 -15.45 3.68
N GLN A 16 2.07 -14.47 3.40
CA GLN A 16 1.83 -14.00 2.04
C GLN A 16 3.04 -13.26 1.48
N PHE A 17 3.80 -12.58 2.35
CA PHE A 17 5.00 -11.86 1.92
C PHE A 17 6.13 -12.78 1.50
N GLU A 18 6.06 -14.07 1.86
CA GLU A 18 7.03 -15.08 1.45
C GLU A 18 6.63 -15.79 0.15
N GLN A 19 5.43 -15.56 -0.36
CA GLN A 19 4.95 -16.24 -1.56
C GLN A 19 5.61 -15.71 -2.83
N PRO A 20 5.78 -16.56 -3.87
CA PRO A 20 6.41 -16.14 -5.12
C PRO A 20 5.72 -14.95 -5.79
N TYR A 21 4.39 -14.87 -5.72
CA TYR A 21 3.67 -13.75 -6.33
C TYR A 21 4.03 -12.42 -5.67
N PHE A 22 4.24 -12.41 -4.35
CA PHE A 22 4.60 -11.19 -3.63
C PHE A 22 6.02 -10.76 -3.98
N LYS A 23 6.95 -11.70 -4.06
CA LYS A 23 8.33 -11.42 -4.46
C LYS A 23 8.38 -10.82 -5.86
N LYS A 24 7.55 -11.31 -6.76
CA LYS A 24 7.44 -10.79 -8.12
C LYS A 24 6.90 -9.36 -8.14
N ILE A 25 5.91 -9.06 -7.31
CA ILE A 25 5.37 -7.70 -7.18
C ILE A 25 6.45 -6.74 -6.67
N LYS A 26 7.21 -7.14 -5.66
CA LYS A 26 8.31 -6.32 -5.13
C LYS A 26 9.36 -6.02 -6.19
N GLU A 27 9.73 -7.02 -6.96
CA GLU A 27 10.71 -6.90 -8.04
C GLU A 27 10.23 -5.92 -9.11
N LEU A 28 8.97 -6.06 -9.52
CA LEU A 28 8.33 -5.16 -10.47
C LEU A 28 8.32 -3.72 -9.96
N LEU A 29 7.95 -3.53 -8.71
CA LEU A 29 7.88 -2.21 -8.10
C LEU A 29 9.25 -1.54 -8.04
N LEU A 30 10.29 -2.30 -7.66
CA LEU A 30 11.65 -1.78 -7.61
C LEU A 30 12.15 -1.39 -9.00
N ASN A 31 11.82 -2.17 -10.02
CA ASN A 31 12.18 -1.85 -11.40
C ASN A 31 11.48 -0.59 -11.90
N GLU A 32 10.20 -0.44 -11.61
CA GLU A 32 9.43 0.75 -12.00
C GLU A 32 10.00 2.02 -11.36
N LYS A 33 10.44 1.94 -10.12
CA LYS A 33 11.01 3.08 -9.40
C LYS A 33 12.33 3.58 -10.01
N LYS A 34 13.01 2.76 -10.79
CA LYS A 34 14.25 3.16 -11.48
C LYS A 34 13.99 4.10 -12.64
N SER A 35 12.82 4.04 -13.27
CA SER A 35 12.50 4.79 -14.48
C SER A 35 11.31 5.73 -14.33
N ALA A 36 10.54 5.63 -13.25
CA ALA A 36 9.34 6.41 -13.04
C ALA A 36 9.12 6.70 -11.57
N THR A 37 8.30 7.71 -11.27
CA THR A 37 7.83 7.97 -9.93
C THR A 37 6.59 7.12 -9.68
N VAL A 38 6.63 6.31 -8.62
CA VAL A 38 5.53 5.42 -8.24
C VAL A 38 4.78 6.00 -7.05
N TYR A 39 3.47 6.04 -7.12
CA TYR A 39 2.61 6.53 -6.05
C TYR A 39 1.76 5.40 -5.48
N PRO A 40 1.47 5.39 -4.19
CA PRO A 40 1.96 6.32 -3.17
C PRO A 40 3.44 6.08 -2.85
N PRO A 41 4.08 6.99 -2.10
CA PRO A 41 5.43 6.75 -1.60
C PRO A 41 5.49 5.46 -0.78
N SER A 42 6.68 4.83 -0.71
CA SER A 42 6.85 3.54 -0.03
C SER A 42 6.29 3.52 1.39
N ALA A 43 6.43 4.62 2.13
CA ALA A 43 5.93 4.70 3.51
C ALA A 43 4.41 4.70 3.61
N ARG A 44 3.68 4.89 2.50
CA ARG A 44 2.22 5.00 2.48
C ARG A 44 1.52 3.85 1.78
N ILE A 45 2.26 2.88 1.27
CA ILE A 45 1.67 1.75 0.52
C ILE A 45 0.63 1.00 1.36
N PHE A 46 0.92 0.80 2.65
CA PHE A 46 0.03 0.07 3.55
C PHE A 46 -0.76 0.98 4.49
N ALA A 47 -0.89 2.27 4.16
CA ALA A 47 -1.54 3.24 5.04
C ALA A 47 -2.94 2.82 5.46
N ALA A 48 -3.74 2.27 4.54
CA ALA A 48 -5.10 1.83 4.85
C ALA A 48 -5.12 0.78 5.96
N LEU A 49 -4.17 -0.14 5.97
CA LEU A 49 -4.07 -1.18 6.98
C LEU A 49 -3.51 -0.61 8.30
N ASP A 50 -2.56 0.33 8.21
CA ASP A 50 -1.97 0.95 9.40
C ASP A 50 -2.98 1.76 10.20
N PHE A 51 -3.97 2.36 9.53
CA PHE A 51 -4.97 3.18 10.20
C PHE A 51 -6.11 2.40 10.83
N CYS A 52 -6.24 1.09 10.51
CA CYS A 52 -7.34 0.30 11.03
C CYS A 52 -6.88 -1.13 11.34
N PRO A 53 -6.53 -1.43 12.59
CA PRO A 53 -6.17 -2.79 13.00
C PRO A 53 -7.27 -3.81 12.70
N ILE A 54 -6.90 -5.08 12.57
CA ILE A 54 -7.85 -6.16 12.25
C ILE A 54 -9.03 -6.18 13.21
N SER A 55 -8.77 -5.99 14.51
CA SER A 55 -9.81 -6.04 15.54
C SER A 55 -10.88 -4.97 15.35
N GLU A 56 -10.56 -3.88 14.66
CA GLU A 56 -11.49 -2.78 14.40
C GLU A 56 -12.04 -2.79 12.97
N THR A 57 -11.55 -3.70 12.13
CA THR A 57 -11.98 -3.80 10.74
C THR A 57 -13.28 -4.57 10.66
N LYS A 58 -14.30 -3.96 10.08
CA LYS A 58 -15.62 -4.57 9.91
C LYS A 58 -15.94 -4.89 8.46
N VAL A 59 -15.41 -4.09 7.54
CA VAL A 59 -15.65 -4.24 6.11
C VAL A 59 -14.35 -3.97 5.36
N ILE A 60 -14.05 -4.78 4.35
CA ILE A 60 -12.92 -4.58 3.46
C ILE A 60 -13.45 -4.32 2.06
N ILE A 61 -13.02 -3.21 1.47
CA ILE A 61 -13.39 -2.86 0.10
C ILE A 61 -12.14 -2.93 -0.76
N ILE A 62 -12.21 -3.72 -1.82
CA ILE A 62 -11.13 -3.85 -2.79
C ILE A 62 -11.61 -3.21 -4.08
N GLY A 63 -10.88 -2.22 -4.55
CA GLY A 63 -11.24 -1.51 -5.77
C GLY A 63 -10.03 -1.18 -6.61
N GLN A 64 -10.28 -0.57 -7.75
CA GLN A 64 -9.22 -0.08 -8.62
C GLN A 64 -8.80 1.31 -8.16
N ASP A 65 -7.50 1.62 -8.34
CA ASP A 65 -6.94 2.93 -7.99
C ASP A 65 -7.69 4.05 -8.74
N PRO A 66 -8.30 5.01 -8.01
CA PRO A 66 -9.05 6.10 -8.63
C PRO A 66 -8.17 7.28 -9.06
N TYR A 67 -6.88 7.29 -8.71
CA TYR A 67 -6.02 8.46 -8.93
C TYR A 67 -5.02 8.21 -10.04
N HIS A 68 -4.78 9.23 -10.85
CA HIS A 68 -3.80 9.16 -11.94
C HIS A 68 -2.92 10.41 -12.04
N ASN A 69 -3.14 11.41 -11.16
CA ASN A 69 -2.30 12.60 -11.12
C ASN A 69 -1.20 12.46 -10.06
N PRO A 70 -0.02 13.09 -10.29
CA PRO A 70 1.07 13.05 -9.32
C PRO A 70 0.65 13.52 -7.94
N GLY A 71 1.07 12.79 -6.91
CA GLY A 71 0.86 13.18 -5.52
C GLY A 71 -0.54 12.91 -4.96
N GLN A 72 -1.51 12.45 -5.74
CA GLN A 72 -2.86 12.20 -5.26
C GLN A 72 -2.95 10.93 -4.42
N ALA A 73 -2.32 9.85 -4.85
CA ALA A 73 -2.35 8.59 -4.10
C ALA A 73 -1.47 8.69 -2.86
N HIS A 74 -2.01 8.36 -1.68
CA HIS A 74 -1.25 8.33 -0.44
C HIS A 74 -1.59 7.13 0.47
N GLY A 75 -2.21 6.09 -0.11
CA GLY A 75 -2.50 4.84 0.60
C GLY A 75 -3.87 4.74 1.23
N LEU A 76 -4.70 5.78 1.10
CA LEU A 76 -6.07 5.80 1.63
C LEU A 76 -7.06 6.06 0.50
N SER A 77 -8.09 5.20 0.39
CA SER A 77 -9.11 5.34 -0.65
C SER A 77 -9.91 6.65 -0.50
N PHE A 78 -10.27 7.23 -1.64
CA PHE A 78 -11.09 8.44 -1.70
C PHE A 78 -10.48 9.63 -0.95
N SER A 79 -9.15 9.65 -0.80
CA SER A 79 -8.45 10.68 -0.07
C SER A 79 -7.19 11.09 -0.84
N VAL A 80 -6.79 12.35 -0.70
CA VAL A 80 -5.51 12.84 -1.20
C VAL A 80 -4.75 13.50 -0.06
N PRO A 81 -3.41 13.66 -0.18
CA PRO A 81 -2.66 14.35 0.86
C PRO A 81 -3.15 15.79 1.03
N PHE A 82 -3.00 16.31 2.23
CA PHE A 82 -3.34 17.70 2.52
C PHE A 82 -2.62 18.65 1.56
N GLY A 83 -3.37 19.55 0.93
CA GLY A 83 -2.82 20.49 -0.03
C GLY A 83 -2.78 20.01 -1.47
N VAL A 84 -3.19 18.77 -1.75
CA VAL A 84 -3.30 18.21 -3.10
C VAL A 84 -4.76 18.17 -3.51
N MET A 85 -5.06 18.60 -4.71
CA MET A 85 -6.42 18.64 -5.24
C MET A 85 -6.62 17.60 -6.33
#